data_fd4309d31c434349db8b20673cf0c80a
#
_entry.id   fd4309d31c434349db8b20673cf0c80a
#
_cell.length_a   1.000
_cell.length_b   1.000
_cell.length_c   1.000
_cell.angle_alpha   90.00
_cell.angle_beta   90.00
_cell.angle_gamma   90.00
#
_symmetry.space_group_name_H-M   'P 1'
#
loop_
_entity.id
_entity.type
_entity.pdbx_description
1 polymer ?
#
loop_
_entity_poly.entity_id
_entity_poly.type
_entity_poly.pdbx_seq_one_letter_code
_entity_poly.pdbx_strand_id
1 'polypeptide(L)'
;MSGEIKSFFYEFQLTLDKVLDYAVTAFPNNEIVYWPPGGSRISVTFSSLADRVRRIAAALLDLDLKPGRAWELGSKVAVLEWNTLRYLDLYYAVPSIGAALFTVNAMLAPKEIIYTMGVARPEVFIVNIDYFEPLLKPILDNVKSIRAVVYMSDRGRVPGQDYGVKMIPYEDLLKHEPLREFPEIDERTPATLLFTSGTTGPPKGGYHTHRGLVLHTLSTALAVKNPPINASPDDDAMVLVPMYHVHAWGWPWSTMLGGHRKIVYPGRFDWGHILRVIHEEGITFSAGVPTILYNLLTHPDSPKYDLSRLKFIVGGAALPEGLLKAAQARGMTVISGYGLTETAPVLTIAYLRPEHRDLPAERKNEIYLRTGVNIPLVQLRVVDEQDRDVPRDGKTIGEIVVRSPWLFKEYIGDPEKTRGAWRNGWFHTGDAAVWYPDGYVKIADRLKDVIKSGGEWIPSLRLEDLISTHPGVNLVAVVGVPHEKWGERPVAIIVPKPGYEGRLTENDIKNYLMQFVEKGEIPKWWIPDKVIFVKELPLTSTGKIDKKVLRDQYKDALSK
;
A
#
# COMPACT_ATOMS: atom_id res chain seq x y z
N MET A 1 -9.19 -46.74 9.18
CA MET A 1 -10.13 -45.83 9.86
C MET A 1 -10.03 -44.35 9.42
N SER A 2 -8.99 -43.90 8.75
CA SER A 2 -8.89 -42.50 8.25
C SER A 2 -9.59 -42.23 6.91
N GLY A 3 -9.95 -43.26 6.16
CA GLY A 3 -10.59 -43.11 4.83
C GLY A 3 -12.10 -42.84 4.87
N GLU A 4 -12.81 -43.39 5.86
CA GLU A 4 -14.27 -43.22 5.96
C GLU A 4 -14.68 -41.84 6.52
N ILE A 5 -13.84 -41.23 7.37
CA ILE A 5 -14.16 -39.93 7.98
C ILE A 5 -14.08 -38.81 6.91
N LYS A 6 -13.21 -38.93 5.90
CA LYS A 6 -13.09 -37.96 4.81
C LYS A 6 -14.35 -37.81 3.95
N SER A 7 -15.20 -38.83 3.85
CA SER A 7 -16.43 -38.78 3.06
C SER A 7 -17.57 -37.96 3.70
N PHE A 8 -17.51 -37.71 5.00
CA PHE A 8 -18.54 -36.95 5.74
C PHE A 8 -18.07 -35.58 6.22
N PHE A 9 -16.76 -35.29 6.14
CA PHE A 9 -16.16 -34.03 6.57
C PHE A 9 -15.69 -33.23 5.37
N TYR A 10 -16.24 -32.02 5.23
CA TYR A 10 -15.75 -31.05 4.25
C TYR A 10 -14.56 -30.29 4.81
N GLU A 11 -13.38 -30.47 4.21
CA GLU A 11 -12.17 -29.72 4.60
C GLU A 11 -12.25 -28.32 4.01
N PHE A 12 -12.67 -27.36 4.84
CA PHE A 12 -12.89 -25.98 4.41
C PHE A 12 -11.58 -25.28 4.11
N GLN A 13 -11.35 -24.96 2.85
CA GLN A 13 -10.17 -24.25 2.37
C GLN A 13 -10.36 -22.74 2.49
N LEU A 14 -9.36 -22.03 3.08
CA LEU A 14 -9.37 -20.57 3.23
C LEU A 14 -8.98 -19.90 1.90
N THR A 15 -9.90 -19.87 0.96
CA THR A 15 -9.71 -19.29 -0.38
C THR A 15 -10.52 -17.99 -0.55
N LEU A 16 -10.08 -17.10 -1.45
CA LEU A 16 -10.66 -15.76 -1.62
C LEU A 16 -12.11 -15.76 -2.11
N ASP A 17 -12.54 -16.81 -2.82
CA ASP A 17 -13.94 -17.00 -3.19
C ASP A 17 -14.86 -17.11 -1.96
N LYS A 18 -14.37 -17.64 -0.83
CA LYS A 18 -15.13 -17.71 0.43
C LYS A 18 -15.42 -16.32 1.03
N VAL A 19 -14.54 -15.34 0.80
CA VAL A 19 -14.78 -13.94 1.17
C VAL A 19 -15.92 -13.37 0.33
N LEU A 20 -15.93 -13.66 -0.98
CA LEU A 20 -17.00 -13.24 -1.89
C LEU A 20 -18.33 -13.90 -1.51
N ASP A 21 -18.35 -15.22 -1.30
CA ASP A 21 -19.55 -15.97 -0.93
C ASP A 21 -20.17 -15.45 0.37
N TYR A 22 -19.35 -15.14 1.39
CA TYR A 22 -19.82 -14.51 2.61
C TYR A 22 -20.43 -13.13 2.34
N ALA A 23 -19.73 -12.27 1.62
CA ALA A 23 -20.19 -10.91 1.34
C ALA A 23 -21.54 -10.89 0.61
N VAL A 24 -21.69 -11.77 -0.37
CA VAL A 24 -22.94 -11.89 -1.15
C VAL A 24 -24.08 -12.48 -0.32
N THR A 25 -23.78 -13.45 0.55
CA THR A 25 -24.79 -14.07 1.42
C THR A 25 -25.26 -13.11 2.51
N ALA A 26 -24.32 -12.39 3.12
CA ALA A 26 -24.63 -11.51 4.25
C ALA A 26 -25.13 -10.12 3.81
N PHE A 27 -24.64 -9.60 2.68
CA PHE A 27 -24.86 -8.23 2.22
C PHE A 27 -25.14 -8.15 0.70
N PRO A 28 -26.12 -8.91 0.15
CA PRO A 28 -26.32 -9.07 -1.29
C PRO A 28 -26.56 -7.76 -2.04
N ASN A 29 -27.17 -6.78 -1.38
CA ASN A 29 -27.62 -5.51 -1.97
C ASN A 29 -26.65 -4.35 -1.73
N ASN A 30 -25.53 -4.56 -1.00
CA ASN A 30 -24.54 -3.52 -0.81
C ASN A 30 -23.92 -3.13 -2.15
N GLU A 31 -23.51 -1.87 -2.26
CA GLU A 31 -23.22 -1.23 -3.53
C GLU A 31 -21.71 -1.14 -3.80
N ILE A 32 -21.31 -1.41 -5.02
CA ILE A 32 -19.99 -1.10 -5.56
C ILE A 32 -20.17 -0.05 -6.63
N VAL A 33 -19.51 1.09 -6.45
CA VAL A 33 -19.56 2.23 -7.38
C VAL A 33 -18.23 2.36 -8.10
N TYR A 34 -18.28 2.46 -9.39
CA TYR A 34 -17.17 2.89 -10.24
C TYR A 34 -17.51 4.22 -10.87
N TRP A 35 -16.70 5.23 -10.57
CA TRP A 35 -16.93 6.57 -11.12
C TRP A 35 -15.61 7.20 -11.58
N PRO A 36 -15.22 7.00 -12.86
CA PRO A 36 -13.98 7.55 -13.39
C PRO A 36 -14.08 9.04 -13.66
N PRO A 37 -12.94 9.78 -13.66
CA PRO A 37 -12.91 11.17 -14.07
C PRO A 37 -13.44 11.37 -15.49
N GLY A 38 -14.41 12.27 -15.65
CA GLY A 38 -15.05 12.56 -16.95
C GLY A 38 -15.96 11.47 -17.48
N GLY A 39 -16.16 10.37 -16.75
CA GLY A 39 -17.06 9.28 -17.11
C GLY A 39 -18.35 9.28 -16.31
N SER A 40 -19.24 8.32 -16.63
CA SER A 40 -20.51 8.11 -15.93
C SER A 40 -20.29 7.27 -14.67
N ARG A 41 -21.14 7.53 -13.66
CA ARG A 41 -21.24 6.68 -12.47
C ARG A 41 -21.88 5.34 -12.84
N ILE A 42 -21.19 4.25 -12.52
CA ILE A 42 -21.67 2.88 -12.68
C ILE A 42 -21.80 2.27 -11.29
N SER A 43 -22.89 1.56 -11.05
CA SER A 43 -23.13 0.87 -9.79
C SER A 43 -23.57 -0.56 -10.03
N VAL A 44 -23.04 -1.46 -9.22
CA VAL A 44 -23.46 -2.87 -9.16
C VAL A 44 -23.62 -3.29 -7.70
N THR A 45 -24.46 -4.30 -7.46
CA THR A 45 -24.57 -4.90 -6.12
C THR A 45 -23.51 -5.96 -5.90
N PHE A 46 -23.28 -6.37 -4.64
CA PHE A 46 -22.39 -7.50 -4.31
C PHE A 46 -22.85 -8.78 -5.04
N SER A 47 -24.17 -9.01 -5.13
CA SER A 47 -24.71 -10.14 -5.91
C SER A 47 -24.35 -10.04 -7.39
N SER A 48 -24.48 -8.86 -7.99
CA SER A 48 -24.09 -8.64 -9.38
C SER A 48 -22.59 -8.80 -9.60
N LEU A 49 -21.76 -8.37 -8.64
CA LEU A 49 -20.31 -8.62 -8.70
C LEU A 49 -20.02 -10.13 -8.76
N ALA A 50 -20.67 -10.93 -7.91
CA ALA A 50 -20.43 -12.37 -7.89
C ALA A 50 -20.81 -13.05 -9.21
N ASP A 51 -21.92 -12.65 -9.85
CA ASP A 51 -22.29 -13.13 -11.17
C ASP A 51 -21.21 -12.76 -12.22
N ARG A 52 -20.75 -11.51 -12.22
CA ARG A 52 -19.66 -11.03 -13.09
C ARG A 52 -18.38 -11.84 -12.87
N VAL A 53 -17.98 -12.04 -11.62
CA VAL A 53 -16.78 -12.82 -11.26
C VAL A 53 -16.89 -14.26 -11.78
N ARG A 54 -18.04 -14.92 -11.64
CA ARG A 54 -18.28 -16.29 -12.11
C ARG A 54 -18.24 -16.39 -13.64
N ARG A 55 -18.76 -15.40 -14.36
CA ARG A 55 -18.67 -15.32 -15.84
C ARG A 55 -17.23 -15.12 -16.31
N ILE A 56 -16.50 -14.20 -15.69
CA ILE A 56 -15.09 -13.95 -16.02
C ILE A 56 -14.24 -15.19 -15.72
N ALA A 57 -14.47 -15.83 -14.58
CA ALA A 57 -13.77 -17.08 -14.23
C ALA A 57 -14.01 -18.18 -15.28
N ALA A 58 -15.25 -18.35 -15.77
CA ALA A 58 -15.57 -19.28 -16.87
C ALA A 58 -14.78 -18.92 -18.14
N ALA A 59 -14.81 -17.64 -18.54
CA ALA A 59 -14.08 -17.15 -19.71
C ALA A 59 -12.56 -17.37 -19.61
N LEU A 60 -11.99 -17.18 -18.43
CA LEU A 60 -10.55 -17.38 -18.19
C LEU A 60 -10.17 -18.87 -18.24
N LEU A 61 -11.04 -19.78 -17.78
CA LEU A 61 -10.82 -21.22 -17.91
C LEU A 61 -10.78 -21.65 -19.38
N ASP A 62 -11.60 -21.04 -20.25
CA ASP A 62 -11.57 -21.29 -21.71
C ASP A 62 -10.26 -20.83 -22.38
N LEU A 63 -9.46 -20.03 -21.68
CA LEU A 63 -8.10 -19.67 -22.10
C LEU A 63 -7.03 -20.70 -21.67
N ASP A 64 -7.43 -21.88 -21.21
CA ASP A 64 -6.54 -22.97 -20.80
C ASP A 64 -5.50 -22.55 -19.74
N LEU A 65 -5.90 -21.72 -18.78
CA LEU A 65 -5.08 -21.36 -17.63
C LEU A 65 -4.95 -22.55 -16.68
N LYS A 66 -3.75 -22.83 -16.22
CA LYS A 66 -3.46 -23.95 -15.32
C LYS A 66 -3.48 -23.47 -13.87
N PRO A 67 -4.23 -24.14 -12.98
CA PRO A 67 -4.22 -23.83 -11.57
C PRO A 67 -2.84 -24.12 -10.96
N GLY A 68 -2.47 -23.33 -9.98
CA GLY A 68 -1.32 -23.59 -9.12
C GLY A 68 -1.59 -24.72 -8.12
N ARG A 69 -0.60 -25.03 -7.33
CA ARG A 69 -0.67 -26.00 -6.23
C ARG A 69 -0.14 -25.36 -4.95
N ALA A 70 -0.19 -26.08 -3.84
CA ALA A 70 0.40 -25.63 -2.59
C ALA A 70 1.83 -25.09 -2.81
N TRP A 71 2.02 -23.79 -2.60
CA TRP A 71 3.29 -23.07 -2.75
C TRP A 71 3.87 -22.98 -4.16
N GLU A 72 3.14 -23.39 -5.19
CA GLU A 72 3.56 -23.34 -6.58
C GLU A 72 2.63 -22.45 -7.39
N LEU A 73 3.21 -21.48 -8.10
CA LEU A 73 2.48 -20.59 -8.99
C LEU A 73 1.86 -21.36 -10.15
N GLY A 74 0.57 -21.16 -10.37
CA GLY A 74 -0.12 -21.52 -11.60
C GLY A 74 0.15 -20.55 -12.75
N SER A 75 -0.74 -20.56 -13.73
CA SER A 75 -0.79 -19.54 -14.78
C SER A 75 -0.92 -18.14 -14.14
N LYS A 76 -0.38 -17.14 -14.82
CA LYS A 76 -0.38 -15.76 -14.33
C LYS A 76 -1.18 -14.87 -15.27
N VAL A 77 -2.06 -14.10 -14.71
CA VAL A 77 -2.84 -13.06 -15.39
C VAL A 77 -2.33 -11.70 -14.96
N ALA A 78 -1.63 -11.02 -15.85
CA ALA A 78 -1.14 -9.67 -15.58
C ALA A 78 -2.25 -8.64 -15.83
N VAL A 79 -2.39 -7.66 -14.92
CA VAL A 79 -3.39 -6.60 -15.05
C VAL A 79 -2.71 -5.24 -14.93
N LEU A 80 -2.92 -4.38 -15.94
CA LEU A 80 -2.44 -3.00 -15.99
C LEU A 80 -3.65 -2.06 -16.09
N GLU A 81 -4.10 -1.59 -14.94
CA GLU A 81 -5.33 -0.83 -14.77
C GLU A 81 -5.23 0.09 -13.55
N TRP A 82 -6.12 1.07 -13.48
CA TRP A 82 -6.34 1.94 -12.32
C TRP A 82 -7.34 1.31 -11.32
N ASN A 83 -7.81 2.08 -10.33
CA ASN A 83 -8.78 1.60 -9.34
C ASN A 83 -10.19 1.53 -9.95
N THR A 84 -10.57 0.38 -10.51
CA THR A 84 -11.81 0.19 -11.26
C THR A 84 -12.62 -1.02 -10.80
N LEU A 85 -13.90 -1.04 -11.14
CA LEU A 85 -14.78 -2.21 -10.95
C LEU A 85 -14.22 -3.45 -11.69
N ARG A 86 -13.70 -3.27 -12.92
CA ARG A 86 -13.13 -4.37 -13.70
C ARG A 86 -11.90 -4.98 -13.01
N TYR A 87 -11.11 -4.15 -12.36
CA TYR A 87 -9.99 -4.66 -11.56
C TYR A 87 -10.48 -5.45 -10.34
N LEU A 88 -11.55 -4.98 -9.68
CA LEU A 88 -12.16 -5.72 -8.56
C LEU A 88 -12.69 -7.09 -9.02
N ASP A 89 -13.37 -7.15 -10.16
CA ASP A 89 -13.80 -8.44 -10.75
C ASP A 89 -12.62 -9.42 -10.82
N LEU A 90 -11.45 -8.95 -11.31
CA LEU A 90 -10.25 -9.77 -11.50
C LEU A 90 -9.57 -10.17 -10.18
N TYR A 91 -9.70 -9.37 -9.13
CA TYR A 91 -9.22 -9.68 -7.79
C TYR A 91 -9.87 -10.93 -7.18
N TYR A 92 -11.05 -11.27 -7.68
CA TYR A 92 -11.77 -12.49 -7.32
C TYR A 92 -11.69 -13.57 -8.42
N ALA A 93 -11.96 -13.22 -9.68
CA ALA A 93 -12.07 -14.21 -10.75
C ALA A 93 -10.76 -14.96 -11.00
N VAL A 94 -9.62 -14.27 -11.04
CA VAL A 94 -8.33 -14.89 -11.34
C VAL A 94 -7.89 -15.86 -10.25
N PRO A 95 -7.84 -15.45 -8.96
CA PRO A 95 -7.48 -16.39 -7.89
C PRO A 95 -8.47 -17.55 -7.74
N SER A 96 -9.77 -17.33 -7.95
CA SER A 96 -10.81 -18.37 -7.77
C SER A 96 -10.71 -19.53 -8.76
N ILE A 97 -9.90 -19.42 -9.81
CA ILE A 97 -9.58 -20.54 -10.72
C ILE A 97 -8.18 -21.13 -10.49
N GLY A 98 -7.51 -20.73 -9.40
CA GLY A 98 -6.15 -21.17 -9.06
C GLY A 98 -5.03 -20.49 -9.86
N ALA A 99 -5.34 -19.48 -10.68
CA ALA A 99 -4.35 -18.66 -11.34
C ALA A 99 -3.86 -17.53 -10.40
N ALA A 100 -2.65 -17.01 -10.63
CA ALA A 100 -2.11 -15.91 -9.87
C ALA A 100 -2.40 -14.56 -10.55
N LEU A 101 -3.07 -13.66 -9.83
CA LEU A 101 -3.26 -12.26 -10.26
C LEU A 101 -1.94 -11.51 -10.14
N PHE A 102 -1.36 -11.11 -11.26
CA PHE A 102 -0.18 -10.25 -11.26
C PHE A 102 -0.60 -8.78 -11.43
N THR A 103 -0.50 -8.02 -10.34
CA THR A 103 -0.82 -6.60 -10.33
C THR A 103 0.37 -5.79 -10.86
N VAL A 104 0.29 -5.32 -12.11
CA VAL A 104 1.36 -4.55 -12.75
C VAL A 104 1.31 -3.10 -12.28
N ASN A 105 2.39 -2.61 -11.69
CA ASN A 105 2.44 -1.22 -11.21
C ASN A 105 2.46 -0.23 -12.38
N ALA A 106 1.35 0.49 -12.54
CA ALA A 106 1.10 1.45 -13.62
C ALA A 106 2.01 2.70 -13.60
N MET A 107 2.70 2.94 -12.48
CA MET A 107 3.58 4.10 -12.29
C MET A 107 5.06 3.78 -12.53
N LEU A 108 5.41 2.55 -12.87
CA LEU A 108 6.77 2.19 -13.25
C LEU A 108 7.11 2.74 -14.64
N ALA A 109 8.40 3.01 -14.87
CA ALA A 109 8.87 3.32 -16.20
C ALA A 109 8.62 2.15 -17.18
N PRO A 110 8.38 2.41 -18.48
CA PRO A 110 8.09 1.34 -19.45
C PRO A 110 9.09 0.19 -19.44
N LYS A 111 10.38 0.47 -19.26
CA LYS A 111 11.42 -0.58 -19.17
C LYS A 111 11.27 -1.46 -17.95
N GLU A 112 10.84 -0.90 -16.83
CA GLU A 112 10.62 -1.65 -15.58
C GLU A 112 9.35 -2.50 -15.67
N ILE A 113 8.28 -1.99 -16.31
CA ILE A 113 7.08 -2.78 -16.61
C ILE A 113 7.46 -4.00 -17.45
N ILE A 114 8.19 -3.80 -18.56
CA ILE A 114 8.65 -4.89 -19.43
C ILE A 114 9.51 -5.88 -18.63
N TYR A 115 10.41 -5.40 -17.78
CA TYR A 115 11.24 -6.23 -16.93
C TYR A 115 10.40 -7.10 -15.98
N THR A 116 9.47 -6.50 -15.23
CA THR A 116 8.62 -7.24 -14.29
C THR A 116 7.72 -8.26 -15.00
N MET A 117 7.18 -7.91 -16.16
CA MET A 117 6.41 -8.80 -17.03
C MET A 117 7.29 -9.96 -17.55
N GLY A 118 8.54 -9.67 -17.93
CA GLY A 118 9.50 -10.69 -18.40
C GLY A 118 9.88 -11.69 -17.30
N VAL A 119 10.02 -11.23 -16.06
CA VAL A 119 10.28 -12.09 -14.87
C VAL A 119 9.02 -12.89 -14.50
N ALA A 120 7.86 -12.26 -14.46
CA ALA A 120 6.58 -12.91 -14.12
C ALA A 120 6.14 -13.92 -15.17
N ARG A 121 6.39 -13.65 -16.45
CA ARG A 121 5.97 -14.47 -17.61
C ARG A 121 4.47 -14.79 -17.58
N PRO A 122 3.58 -13.77 -17.59
CA PRO A 122 2.13 -14.00 -17.63
C PRO A 122 1.70 -14.64 -18.96
N GLU A 123 0.65 -15.43 -18.92
CA GLU A 123 0.03 -16.07 -20.10
C GLU A 123 -1.08 -15.21 -20.69
N VAL A 124 -1.78 -14.45 -19.84
CA VAL A 124 -2.81 -13.49 -20.25
C VAL A 124 -2.44 -12.12 -19.73
N PHE A 125 -2.62 -11.10 -20.57
CA PHE A 125 -2.41 -9.70 -20.21
C PHE A 125 -3.72 -8.94 -20.35
N ILE A 126 -4.21 -8.34 -19.25
CA ILE A 126 -5.43 -7.53 -19.20
C ILE A 126 -5.01 -6.06 -19.04
N VAL A 127 -5.48 -5.20 -19.93
CA VAL A 127 -4.95 -3.82 -20.00
C VAL A 127 -6.01 -2.81 -20.39
N ASN A 128 -6.00 -1.65 -19.72
CA ASN A 128 -6.81 -0.51 -20.12
C ASN A 128 -6.12 0.26 -21.26
N ILE A 129 -6.67 0.14 -22.47
CA ILE A 129 -6.08 0.75 -23.68
C ILE A 129 -6.28 2.26 -23.75
N ASP A 130 -7.16 2.85 -22.96
CA ASP A 130 -7.32 4.29 -22.91
C ASP A 130 -6.05 5.01 -22.40
N TYR A 131 -5.25 4.30 -21.60
CA TYR A 131 -4.07 4.83 -20.94
C TYR A 131 -2.77 4.13 -21.34
N PHE A 132 -2.83 2.83 -21.64
CA PHE A 132 -1.64 1.99 -21.73
C PHE A 132 -1.44 1.32 -23.10
N GLU A 133 -2.27 1.64 -24.10
CA GLU A 133 -2.12 1.08 -25.46
C GLU A 133 -0.70 1.23 -26.04
N PRO A 134 0.01 2.36 -25.86
CA PRO A 134 1.39 2.49 -26.35
C PRO A 134 2.38 1.47 -25.79
N LEU A 135 2.08 0.85 -24.64
CA LEU A 135 2.92 -0.19 -24.03
C LEU A 135 2.67 -1.58 -24.59
N LEU A 136 1.54 -1.82 -25.29
CA LEU A 136 1.17 -3.15 -25.78
C LEU A 136 2.27 -3.74 -26.68
N LYS A 137 2.65 -3.04 -27.72
CA LYS A 137 3.65 -3.57 -28.67
C LYS A 137 5.01 -3.81 -28.00
N PRO A 138 5.62 -2.85 -27.24
CA PRO A 138 6.85 -3.11 -26.51
C PRO A 138 6.78 -4.30 -25.55
N ILE A 139 5.65 -4.49 -24.85
CA ILE A 139 5.47 -5.62 -23.94
C ILE A 139 5.41 -6.93 -24.73
N LEU A 140 4.58 -7.02 -25.77
CA LEU A 140 4.41 -8.24 -26.58
C LEU A 140 5.67 -8.63 -27.37
N ASP A 141 6.45 -7.65 -27.78
CA ASP A 141 7.75 -7.89 -28.43
C ASP A 141 8.77 -8.55 -27.47
N ASN A 142 8.69 -8.27 -26.17
CA ASN A 142 9.65 -8.74 -25.17
C ASN A 142 9.14 -9.88 -24.28
N VAL A 143 7.82 -10.05 -24.11
CA VAL A 143 7.21 -11.03 -23.20
C VAL A 143 6.46 -12.10 -23.99
N LYS A 144 7.18 -13.09 -24.48
CA LYS A 144 6.65 -14.12 -25.42
C LYS A 144 5.73 -15.16 -24.75
N SER A 145 5.57 -15.11 -23.43
CA SER A 145 4.63 -15.97 -22.70
C SER A 145 3.18 -15.54 -22.88
N ILE A 146 2.91 -14.29 -23.25
CA ILE A 146 1.57 -13.75 -23.45
C ILE A 146 0.97 -14.35 -24.73
N ARG A 147 -0.13 -15.06 -24.59
CA ARG A 147 -0.87 -15.71 -25.69
C ARG A 147 -2.25 -15.09 -25.94
N ALA A 148 -2.74 -14.26 -25.03
CA ALA A 148 -3.96 -13.51 -25.20
C ALA A 148 -3.87 -12.16 -24.45
N VAL A 149 -4.47 -11.13 -25.04
CA VAL A 149 -4.66 -9.82 -24.45
C VAL A 149 -6.14 -9.56 -24.30
N VAL A 150 -6.57 -9.23 -23.07
CA VAL A 150 -7.92 -8.72 -22.81
C VAL A 150 -7.82 -7.20 -22.68
N TYR A 151 -8.54 -6.48 -23.51
CA TYR A 151 -8.50 -5.02 -23.47
C TYR A 151 -9.76 -4.41 -22.85
N MET A 152 -9.54 -3.36 -22.08
CA MET A 152 -10.58 -2.58 -21.40
C MET A 152 -10.55 -1.13 -21.90
N SER A 153 -11.70 -0.49 -21.99
CA SER A 153 -11.81 0.93 -22.32
C SER A 153 -13.05 1.55 -21.66
N ASP A 154 -12.88 2.70 -21.00
CA ASP A 154 -14.00 3.51 -20.50
C ASP A 154 -14.62 4.38 -21.62
N ARG A 155 -13.88 4.55 -22.73
CA ARG A 155 -14.24 5.41 -23.86
C ARG A 155 -14.77 4.64 -25.07
N GLY A 156 -14.96 3.32 -24.92
CA GLY A 156 -15.41 2.45 -26.03
C GLY A 156 -14.38 2.28 -27.15
N ARG A 157 -13.09 2.48 -26.85
CA ARG A 157 -12.01 2.31 -27.85
C ARG A 157 -11.78 0.82 -28.12
N VAL A 158 -11.29 0.56 -29.32
CA VAL A 158 -10.73 -0.75 -29.73
C VAL A 158 -9.24 -0.57 -30.05
N PRO A 159 -8.43 -1.64 -29.96
CA PRO A 159 -7.02 -1.58 -30.32
C PRO A 159 -6.79 -1.02 -31.70
N GLY A 160 -5.83 -0.08 -31.82
CA GLY A 160 -5.59 0.65 -33.09
C GLY A 160 -4.90 -0.13 -34.19
N GLN A 161 -4.41 -1.35 -33.89
CA GLN A 161 -3.70 -2.23 -34.84
C GLN A 161 -3.81 -3.69 -34.45
N ASP A 162 -3.42 -4.59 -35.38
CA ASP A 162 -3.18 -6.00 -35.05
C ASP A 162 -1.84 -6.15 -34.30
N TYR A 163 -1.88 -6.80 -33.17
CA TYR A 163 -0.71 -7.07 -32.32
C TYR A 163 -0.15 -8.50 -32.47
N GLY A 164 -0.71 -9.31 -33.38
CA GLY A 164 -0.27 -10.69 -33.62
C GLY A 164 -0.57 -11.68 -32.48
N VAL A 165 -1.46 -11.33 -31.57
CA VAL A 165 -1.97 -12.16 -30.47
C VAL A 165 -3.48 -12.07 -30.40
N LYS A 166 -4.13 -13.07 -29.76
CA LYS A 166 -5.59 -13.04 -29.57
C LYS A 166 -5.99 -11.83 -28.74
N MET A 167 -6.77 -10.90 -29.33
CA MET A 167 -7.31 -9.70 -28.67
C MET A 167 -8.78 -9.95 -28.30
N ILE A 168 -9.15 -9.77 -27.03
CA ILE A 168 -10.48 -10.05 -26.49
C ILE A 168 -11.01 -8.80 -25.80
N PRO A 169 -12.18 -8.26 -26.17
CA PRO A 169 -12.83 -7.22 -25.38
C PRO A 169 -13.16 -7.75 -23.98
N TYR A 170 -12.92 -6.95 -22.94
CA TYR A 170 -13.27 -7.35 -21.57
C TYR A 170 -14.75 -7.71 -21.42
N GLU A 171 -15.61 -6.98 -22.10
CA GLU A 171 -17.06 -7.18 -22.08
C GLU A 171 -17.49 -8.55 -22.64
N ASP A 172 -16.64 -9.18 -23.47
CA ASP A 172 -16.90 -10.54 -23.99
C ASP A 172 -16.74 -11.60 -22.89
N LEU A 173 -15.88 -11.35 -21.88
CA LEU A 173 -15.76 -12.25 -20.73
C LEU A 173 -17.07 -12.34 -19.94
N LEU A 174 -17.84 -11.25 -19.90
CA LEU A 174 -19.12 -11.15 -19.20
C LEU A 174 -20.28 -11.85 -19.94
N LYS A 175 -20.08 -12.29 -21.19
CA LYS A 175 -21.10 -13.01 -21.97
C LYS A 175 -21.11 -14.51 -21.73
N HIS A 176 -20.07 -15.02 -21.04
CA HIS A 176 -20.01 -16.45 -20.69
C HIS A 176 -21.07 -16.83 -19.67
N GLU A 177 -21.51 -18.08 -19.70
CA GLU A 177 -22.36 -18.60 -18.63
C GLU A 177 -21.60 -18.63 -17.31
N PRO A 178 -22.19 -18.19 -16.20
CA PRO A 178 -21.51 -18.14 -14.93
C PRO A 178 -21.21 -19.55 -14.40
N LEU A 179 -20.01 -19.74 -13.83
CA LEU A 179 -19.69 -20.98 -13.13
C LEU A 179 -20.70 -21.22 -11.99
N ARG A 180 -21.20 -22.44 -11.88
CA ARG A 180 -22.03 -22.83 -10.73
C ARG A 180 -21.21 -22.84 -9.44
N GLU A 181 -20.02 -23.41 -9.52
CA GLU A 181 -19.06 -23.54 -8.42
C GLU A 181 -17.66 -23.23 -8.94
N PHE A 182 -16.81 -22.63 -8.11
CA PHE A 182 -15.40 -22.49 -8.44
C PHE A 182 -14.68 -23.83 -8.25
N PRO A 183 -13.56 -24.08 -8.98
CA PRO A 183 -12.72 -25.24 -8.75
C PRO A 183 -12.22 -25.28 -7.29
N GLU A 184 -12.08 -26.48 -6.74
CA GLU A 184 -11.42 -26.66 -5.45
C GLU A 184 -9.93 -26.33 -5.57
N ILE A 185 -9.44 -25.47 -4.67
CA ILE A 185 -8.05 -24.98 -4.65
C ILE A 185 -7.51 -25.18 -3.23
N ASP A 186 -6.29 -25.72 -3.13
CA ASP A 186 -5.56 -25.76 -1.85
C ASP A 186 -5.31 -24.32 -1.37
N GLU A 187 -5.65 -24.01 -0.14
CA GLU A 187 -5.50 -22.66 0.44
C GLU A 187 -4.07 -22.12 0.42
N ARG A 188 -3.06 -22.98 0.25
CA ARG A 188 -1.64 -22.61 0.14
C ARG A 188 -1.21 -22.27 -1.29
N THR A 189 -2.13 -22.40 -2.27
CA THR A 189 -1.86 -21.97 -3.65
C THR A 189 -1.62 -20.46 -3.70
N PRO A 190 -0.59 -19.98 -4.43
CA PRO A 190 -0.40 -18.55 -4.66
C PRO A 190 -1.58 -17.95 -5.42
N ALA A 191 -2.20 -16.93 -4.81
CA ALA A 191 -3.36 -16.22 -5.35
C ALA A 191 -2.95 -14.95 -6.11
N THR A 192 -1.87 -14.31 -5.67
CA THR A 192 -1.38 -13.05 -6.26
C THR A 192 0.13 -13.04 -6.39
N LEU A 193 0.60 -12.36 -7.42
CA LEU A 193 2.01 -12.05 -7.68
C LEU A 193 2.18 -10.54 -7.79
N LEU A 194 3.21 -9.99 -7.19
CA LEU A 194 3.49 -8.56 -7.26
C LEU A 194 4.98 -8.27 -7.10
N PHE A 195 5.39 -7.08 -7.49
CA PHE A 195 6.79 -6.66 -7.42
C PHE A 195 6.97 -5.51 -6.45
N THR A 196 8.04 -5.58 -5.67
CA THR A 196 8.47 -4.46 -4.82
C THR A 196 9.18 -3.42 -5.68
N SER A 197 8.96 -2.14 -5.39
CA SER A 197 9.80 -1.07 -5.93
C SER A 197 11.18 -1.17 -5.28
N GLY A 198 12.08 -1.93 -5.86
CA GLY A 198 13.43 -2.16 -5.31
C GLY A 198 14.18 -0.85 -5.11
N THR A 199 14.49 -0.51 -3.86
CA THR A 199 15.29 0.69 -3.52
C THR A 199 16.78 0.50 -3.80
N THR A 200 17.21 -0.74 -4.07
CA THR A 200 18.61 -1.12 -4.28
C THR A 200 18.77 -2.08 -5.46
N GLY A 201 18.12 -1.80 -6.61
CA GLY A 201 18.21 -2.67 -7.78
C GLY A 201 16.87 -2.84 -8.49
N PRO A 202 16.76 -3.75 -9.46
CA PRO A 202 15.52 -3.98 -10.19
C PRO A 202 14.40 -4.48 -9.25
N PRO A 203 13.12 -4.24 -9.62
CA PRO A 203 11.98 -4.73 -8.86
C PRO A 203 12.05 -6.24 -8.63
N LYS A 204 11.67 -6.69 -7.42
CA LYS A 204 11.70 -8.11 -7.02
C LYS A 204 10.30 -8.63 -6.83
N GLY A 205 10.02 -9.78 -7.44
CA GLY A 205 8.72 -10.44 -7.36
C GLY A 205 8.55 -11.29 -6.10
N GLY A 206 7.32 -11.37 -5.61
CA GLY A 206 6.92 -12.29 -4.57
C GLY A 206 5.43 -12.60 -4.69
N TYR A 207 4.96 -13.62 -3.97
CA TYR A 207 3.57 -14.02 -4.03
C TYR A 207 2.94 -14.21 -2.65
N HIS A 208 1.63 -14.03 -2.60
CA HIS A 208 0.81 -14.36 -1.43
C HIS A 208 -0.16 -15.48 -1.76
N THR A 209 -0.36 -16.38 -0.78
CA THR A 209 -1.29 -17.51 -0.90
C THR A 209 -2.72 -17.08 -0.54
N HIS A 210 -3.71 -17.86 -0.97
CA HIS A 210 -5.10 -17.67 -0.56
C HIS A 210 -5.23 -17.62 0.97
N ARG A 211 -4.68 -18.63 1.69
CA ARG A 211 -4.69 -18.67 3.16
C ARG A 211 -4.13 -17.39 3.77
N GLY A 212 -2.98 -16.93 3.26
CA GLY A 212 -2.35 -15.70 3.75
C GLY A 212 -3.27 -14.49 3.59
N LEU A 213 -3.85 -14.31 2.41
CA LEU A 213 -4.72 -13.18 2.11
C LEU A 213 -6.05 -13.21 2.86
N VAL A 214 -6.67 -14.38 3.03
CA VAL A 214 -7.91 -14.52 3.83
C VAL A 214 -7.64 -14.17 5.31
N LEU A 215 -6.56 -14.69 5.90
CA LEU A 215 -6.21 -14.38 7.30
C LEU A 215 -5.80 -12.92 7.49
N HIS A 216 -5.09 -12.33 6.53
CA HIS A 216 -4.80 -10.90 6.51
C HIS A 216 -6.10 -10.06 6.46
N THR A 217 -7.03 -10.43 5.59
CA THR A 217 -8.34 -9.77 5.44
C THR A 217 -9.13 -9.78 6.74
N LEU A 218 -9.25 -10.95 7.40
CA LEU A 218 -9.91 -11.10 8.69
C LEU A 218 -9.24 -10.26 9.78
N SER A 219 -7.90 -10.32 9.87
CA SER A 219 -7.13 -9.58 10.87
C SER A 219 -7.24 -8.07 10.68
N THR A 220 -7.18 -7.58 9.45
CA THR A 220 -7.31 -6.16 9.13
C THR A 220 -8.74 -5.68 9.41
N ALA A 221 -9.77 -6.40 8.95
CA ALA A 221 -11.17 -6.06 9.19
C ALA A 221 -11.48 -5.99 10.70
N LEU A 222 -10.89 -6.87 11.52
CA LEU A 222 -11.04 -6.82 12.97
C LEU A 222 -10.30 -5.62 13.58
N ALA A 223 -9.08 -5.32 13.14
CA ALA A 223 -8.25 -4.26 13.71
C ALA A 223 -8.85 -2.86 13.47
N VAL A 224 -9.43 -2.60 12.29
CA VAL A 224 -10.03 -1.29 11.95
C VAL A 224 -11.36 -1.02 12.69
N LYS A 225 -11.96 -2.02 13.35
CA LYS A 225 -13.13 -1.83 14.23
C LYS A 225 -12.79 -1.14 15.55
N ASN A 226 -11.51 -1.02 15.89
CA ASN A 226 -11.09 -0.33 17.11
C ASN A 226 -11.13 1.21 16.94
N PRO A 227 -11.33 1.97 18.07
CA PRO A 227 -11.30 3.42 18.03
C PRO A 227 -9.90 3.96 17.61
N PRO A 228 -9.84 5.11 16.96
CA PRO A 228 -10.93 6.01 16.63
C PRO A 228 -11.61 5.69 15.29
N ILE A 229 -11.13 4.71 14.53
CA ILE A 229 -11.67 4.37 13.20
C ILE A 229 -13.09 3.80 13.32
N ASN A 230 -13.30 2.81 14.20
CA ASN A 230 -14.62 2.20 14.41
C ASN A 230 -15.30 1.84 13.08
N ALA A 231 -14.55 1.19 12.16
CA ALA A 231 -15.10 0.80 10.87
C ALA A 231 -16.31 -0.12 11.04
N SER A 232 -17.38 0.16 10.32
CA SER A 232 -18.65 -0.54 10.46
C SER A 232 -19.34 -0.72 9.10
N PRO A 233 -20.38 -1.54 8.99
CA PRO A 233 -21.19 -1.65 7.78
C PRO A 233 -21.83 -0.33 7.34
N ASP A 234 -22.02 0.63 8.24
CA ASP A 234 -22.59 1.95 7.92
C ASP A 234 -21.60 2.88 7.19
N ASP A 235 -20.34 2.51 7.11
CA ASP A 235 -19.35 3.29 6.41
C ASP A 235 -19.46 3.13 4.89
N ASP A 236 -19.35 4.24 4.18
CA ASP A 236 -19.12 4.30 2.75
C ASP A 236 -17.61 4.42 2.51
N ALA A 237 -17.03 3.41 1.90
CA ALA A 237 -15.59 3.29 1.74
C ALA A 237 -15.13 3.70 0.33
N MET A 238 -14.00 4.43 0.22
CA MET A 238 -13.36 4.71 -1.07
C MET A 238 -11.97 4.11 -1.13
N VAL A 239 -11.67 3.38 -2.20
CA VAL A 239 -10.37 2.75 -2.42
C VAL A 239 -9.42 3.74 -3.09
N LEU A 240 -8.63 4.48 -2.28
CA LEU A 240 -7.60 5.43 -2.74
C LEU A 240 -6.19 4.83 -2.77
N VAL A 241 -5.98 3.69 -2.12
CA VAL A 241 -4.72 2.96 -2.31
C VAL A 241 -4.72 2.34 -3.71
N PRO A 242 -3.64 2.51 -4.50
CA PRO A 242 -3.60 1.93 -5.84
C PRO A 242 -3.76 0.41 -5.85
N MET A 243 -4.69 -0.10 -6.66
CA MET A 243 -4.95 -1.54 -6.75
C MET A 243 -3.78 -2.33 -7.35
N TYR A 244 -2.95 -1.68 -8.15
CA TYR A 244 -1.73 -2.30 -8.67
C TYR A 244 -0.59 -2.39 -7.64
N HIS A 245 -0.77 -1.87 -6.41
CA HIS A 245 0.25 -1.88 -5.35
C HIS A 245 -0.26 -2.61 -4.11
N VAL A 246 0.39 -3.68 -3.76
CA VAL A 246 0.14 -4.59 -2.63
C VAL A 246 -1.35 -4.73 -2.27
N HIS A 247 -2.15 -5.12 -3.28
CA HIS A 247 -3.59 -5.44 -3.17
C HIS A 247 -4.45 -4.27 -2.67
N ALA A 248 -4.10 -3.01 -2.97
CA ALA A 248 -4.74 -1.85 -2.35
C ALA A 248 -4.85 -2.01 -0.82
N TRP A 249 -3.82 -2.56 -0.18
CA TRP A 249 -3.74 -2.89 1.26
C TRP A 249 -4.81 -3.88 1.75
N GLY A 250 -5.30 -4.74 0.86
CA GLY A 250 -6.34 -5.71 1.16
C GLY A 250 -7.77 -5.15 1.11
N TRP A 251 -7.94 -3.89 0.70
CA TRP A 251 -9.24 -3.23 0.62
C TRP A 251 -10.27 -3.96 -0.25
N PRO A 252 -9.91 -4.54 -1.42
CA PRO A 252 -10.87 -5.28 -2.24
C PRO A 252 -11.58 -6.42 -1.50
N TRP A 253 -10.93 -6.99 -0.50
CA TRP A 253 -11.46 -8.10 0.28
C TRP A 253 -11.99 -7.64 1.66
N SER A 254 -11.25 -6.78 2.38
CA SER A 254 -11.59 -6.38 3.73
C SER A 254 -12.84 -5.50 3.79
N THR A 255 -13.09 -4.66 2.78
CA THR A 255 -14.31 -3.84 2.72
C THR A 255 -15.56 -4.69 2.43
N MET A 256 -15.44 -5.70 1.58
CA MET A 256 -16.53 -6.65 1.32
C MET A 256 -16.80 -7.53 2.53
N LEU A 257 -15.75 -8.08 3.16
CA LEU A 257 -15.87 -8.86 4.39
C LEU A 257 -16.47 -8.04 5.54
N GLY A 258 -16.09 -6.76 5.64
CA GLY A 258 -16.62 -5.80 6.62
C GLY A 258 -18.09 -5.43 6.39
N GLY A 259 -18.66 -5.76 5.23
CA GLY A 259 -20.05 -5.46 4.86
C GLY A 259 -20.29 -3.97 4.68
N HIS A 260 -19.29 -3.20 4.25
CA HIS A 260 -19.46 -1.77 4.01
C HIS A 260 -20.60 -1.53 3.03
N ARG A 261 -21.49 -0.61 3.38
CA ARG A 261 -22.71 -0.34 2.63
C ARG A 261 -22.43 0.03 1.18
N LYS A 262 -21.35 0.79 0.96
CA LYS A 262 -20.90 1.22 -0.36
C LYS A 262 -19.38 1.16 -0.44
N ILE A 263 -18.86 0.69 -1.58
CA ILE A 263 -17.42 0.68 -1.88
C ILE A 263 -17.20 1.40 -3.21
N VAL A 264 -16.41 2.47 -3.19
CA VAL A 264 -16.23 3.36 -4.36
C VAL A 264 -14.83 3.24 -4.94
N TYR A 265 -14.76 3.05 -6.24
CA TYR A 265 -13.55 3.02 -7.04
C TYR A 265 -13.52 4.25 -7.96
N PRO A 266 -12.61 5.23 -7.73
CA PRO A 266 -12.62 6.51 -8.45
C PRO A 266 -11.92 6.47 -9.82
N GLY A 267 -11.40 5.32 -10.25
CA GLY A 267 -10.62 5.20 -11.47
C GLY A 267 -9.21 5.79 -11.34
N ARG A 268 -8.75 6.45 -12.40
CA ARG A 268 -7.49 7.19 -12.39
C ARG A 268 -7.58 8.36 -11.41
N PHE A 269 -6.49 8.62 -10.68
CA PHE A 269 -6.47 9.70 -9.70
C PHE A 269 -6.52 11.08 -10.37
N ASP A 270 -7.59 11.78 -10.06
CA ASP A 270 -7.83 13.20 -10.32
C ASP A 270 -8.37 13.79 -9.02
N TRP A 271 -7.63 14.69 -8.40
CA TRP A 271 -7.93 15.13 -7.03
C TRP A 271 -9.22 15.96 -6.94
N GLY A 272 -9.52 16.78 -7.94
CA GLY A 272 -10.77 17.52 -8.00
C GLY A 272 -11.98 16.59 -8.13
N HIS A 273 -11.85 15.55 -8.97
CA HIS A 273 -12.87 14.51 -9.11
C HIS A 273 -13.01 13.70 -7.81
N ILE A 274 -11.92 13.26 -7.19
CA ILE A 274 -11.92 12.49 -5.94
C ILE A 274 -12.63 13.26 -4.83
N LEU A 275 -12.33 14.56 -4.64
CA LEU A 275 -12.99 15.40 -3.65
C LEU A 275 -14.49 15.51 -3.89
N ARG A 276 -14.90 15.68 -5.15
CA ARG A 276 -16.31 15.67 -5.54
C ARG A 276 -16.97 14.34 -5.20
N VAL A 277 -16.36 13.22 -5.55
CA VAL A 277 -16.90 11.88 -5.27
C VAL A 277 -16.97 11.61 -3.77
N ILE A 278 -15.98 12.04 -2.97
CA ILE A 278 -16.05 11.96 -1.49
C ILE A 278 -17.32 12.64 -0.98
N HIS A 279 -17.64 13.82 -1.49
CA HIS A 279 -18.81 14.61 -1.09
C HIS A 279 -20.10 13.98 -1.59
N GLU A 280 -20.22 13.72 -2.89
CA GLU A 280 -21.46 13.25 -3.53
C GLU A 280 -21.84 11.82 -3.12
N GLU A 281 -20.84 10.94 -2.90
CA GLU A 281 -21.06 9.56 -2.42
C GLU A 281 -21.10 9.46 -0.89
N GLY A 282 -20.80 10.55 -0.17
CA GLY A 282 -20.83 10.58 1.30
C GLY A 282 -19.77 9.70 1.96
N ILE A 283 -18.57 9.65 1.39
CA ILE A 283 -17.49 8.76 1.84
C ILE A 283 -17.07 9.07 3.28
N THR A 284 -17.04 8.06 4.10
CA THR A 284 -16.67 8.15 5.51
C THR A 284 -15.39 7.39 5.88
N PHE A 285 -14.88 6.51 4.99
CA PHE A 285 -13.72 5.70 5.29
C PHE A 285 -12.79 5.54 4.07
N SER A 286 -11.50 5.80 4.27
CA SER A 286 -10.46 5.57 3.25
C SER A 286 -9.08 5.36 3.87
N ALA A 287 -8.10 5.07 3.04
CA ALA A 287 -6.70 4.97 3.42
C ALA A 287 -5.79 5.42 2.27
N GLY A 288 -4.55 5.75 2.62
CA GLY A 288 -3.56 6.12 1.60
C GLY A 288 -2.21 6.48 2.19
N VAL A 289 -1.27 6.77 1.32
CA VAL A 289 0.04 7.32 1.71
C VAL A 289 -0.11 8.81 2.11
N PRO A 290 0.86 9.39 2.86
CA PRO A 290 0.79 10.80 3.25
C PRO A 290 0.52 11.78 2.11
N THR A 291 1.07 11.52 0.91
CA THR A 291 0.86 12.37 -0.27
C THR A 291 -0.59 12.36 -0.78
N ILE A 292 -1.33 11.27 -0.61
CA ILE A 292 -2.76 11.21 -0.91
C ILE A 292 -3.53 12.13 0.03
N LEU A 293 -3.31 12.00 1.35
CA LEU A 293 -3.95 12.87 2.34
C LEU A 293 -3.56 14.34 2.12
N TYR A 294 -2.28 14.59 1.82
CA TYR A 294 -1.80 15.93 1.49
C TYR A 294 -2.56 16.53 0.30
N ASN A 295 -2.70 15.80 -0.80
CA ASN A 295 -3.41 16.29 -1.99
C ASN A 295 -4.90 16.55 -1.70
N LEU A 296 -5.57 15.72 -0.89
CA LEU A 296 -6.95 15.96 -0.47
C LEU A 296 -7.10 17.28 0.32
N LEU A 297 -6.12 17.61 1.16
CA LEU A 297 -6.16 18.80 2.02
C LEU A 297 -5.76 20.09 1.29
N THR A 298 -4.83 20.00 0.33
CA THR A 298 -4.21 21.18 -0.31
C THR A 298 -4.73 21.50 -1.70
N HIS A 299 -5.54 20.62 -2.31
CA HIS A 299 -6.15 20.91 -3.60
C HIS A 299 -6.99 22.19 -3.55
N PRO A 300 -6.95 23.07 -4.57
CA PRO A 300 -7.69 24.34 -4.58
C PRO A 300 -9.19 24.20 -4.31
N ASP A 301 -9.79 23.08 -4.73
CA ASP A 301 -11.20 22.79 -4.49
C ASP A 301 -11.49 22.19 -3.12
N SER A 302 -10.49 21.79 -2.35
CA SER A 302 -10.67 21.15 -1.03
C SER A 302 -11.58 21.95 -0.09
N PRO A 303 -11.48 23.29 0.01
CA PRO A 303 -12.35 24.09 0.87
C PRO A 303 -13.86 24.03 0.51
N LYS A 304 -14.19 23.61 -0.71
CA LYS A 304 -15.59 23.50 -1.18
C LYS A 304 -16.31 22.27 -0.61
N TYR A 305 -15.57 21.28 -0.08
CA TYR A 305 -16.10 19.99 0.32
C TYR A 305 -15.89 19.75 1.82
N ASP A 306 -16.89 19.17 2.47
CA ASP A 306 -16.80 18.75 3.87
C ASP A 306 -16.07 17.39 3.98
N LEU A 307 -14.97 17.36 4.71
CA LEU A 307 -14.17 16.16 4.99
C LEU A 307 -14.31 15.71 6.45
N SER A 308 -15.15 16.36 7.27
CA SER A 308 -15.20 16.14 8.72
C SER A 308 -15.61 14.73 9.13
N ARG A 309 -16.32 14.01 8.26
CA ARG A 309 -16.73 12.63 8.50
C ARG A 309 -15.70 11.58 8.05
N LEU A 310 -14.63 12.01 7.37
CA LEU A 310 -13.67 11.08 6.75
C LEU A 310 -12.70 10.52 7.81
N LYS A 311 -12.75 9.22 8.00
CA LYS A 311 -11.80 8.41 8.75
C LYS A 311 -10.72 7.92 7.79
N PHE A 312 -9.44 8.14 8.11
CA PHE A 312 -8.36 7.88 7.18
C PHE A 312 -7.18 7.17 7.85
N ILE A 313 -6.72 6.07 7.26
CA ILE A 313 -5.52 5.36 7.72
C ILE A 313 -4.36 5.73 6.81
N VAL A 314 -3.32 6.32 7.39
CA VAL A 314 -2.08 6.66 6.68
C VAL A 314 -1.06 5.55 6.86
N GLY A 315 -0.52 5.05 5.75
CA GLY A 315 0.51 4.02 5.76
C GLY A 315 1.53 4.20 4.64
N GLY A 316 2.46 3.26 4.53
CA GLY A 316 3.48 3.27 3.49
C GLY A 316 4.62 4.27 3.71
N ALA A 317 4.41 5.34 4.46
CA ALA A 317 5.40 6.26 5.02
C ALA A 317 4.90 6.79 6.35
N ALA A 318 5.78 7.42 7.15
CA ALA A 318 5.41 8.04 8.41
C ALA A 318 4.37 9.16 8.19
N LEU A 319 3.39 9.25 9.07
CA LEU A 319 2.42 10.35 9.12
C LEU A 319 3.09 11.56 9.77
N PRO A 320 3.34 12.67 9.05
CA PRO A 320 3.90 13.88 9.64
C PRO A 320 2.92 14.54 10.62
N GLU A 321 3.40 15.05 11.74
CA GLU A 321 2.56 15.72 12.74
C GLU A 321 1.82 16.93 12.15
N GLY A 322 2.48 17.71 11.29
CA GLY A 322 1.85 18.84 10.60
C GLY A 322 0.67 18.41 9.73
N LEU A 323 0.77 17.25 9.06
CA LEU A 323 -0.30 16.71 8.22
C LEU A 323 -1.47 16.18 9.08
N LEU A 324 -1.17 15.52 10.22
CA LEU A 324 -2.20 15.10 11.17
C LEU A 324 -3.00 16.30 11.67
N LYS A 325 -2.32 17.38 12.13
CA LYS A 325 -2.97 18.61 12.61
C LYS A 325 -3.81 19.28 11.53
N ALA A 326 -3.33 19.33 10.30
CA ALA A 326 -4.08 19.89 9.17
C ALA A 326 -5.35 19.08 8.86
N ALA A 327 -5.30 17.77 8.92
CA ALA A 327 -6.47 16.91 8.74
C ALA A 327 -7.48 17.07 9.89
N GLN A 328 -7.00 17.11 11.14
CA GLN A 328 -7.86 17.34 12.31
C GLN A 328 -8.54 18.71 12.29
N ALA A 329 -7.87 19.75 11.77
CA ALA A 329 -8.48 21.07 11.57
C ALA A 329 -9.64 21.05 10.56
N ARG A 330 -9.71 20.02 9.68
CA ARG A 330 -10.82 19.73 8.78
C ARG A 330 -11.83 18.75 9.38
N GLY A 331 -11.71 18.40 10.66
CA GLY A 331 -12.58 17.45 11.36
C GLY A 331 -12.32 15.97 11.07
N MET A 332 -11.29 15.64 10.27
CA MET A 332 -10.97 14.25 9.91
C MET A 332 -10.42 13.46 11.10
N THR A 333 -10.70 12.16 11.11
CA THR A 333 -10.05 11.20 12.00
C THR A 333 -8.92 10.51 11.25
N VAL A 334 -7.67 10.70 11.69
CA VAL A 334 -6.49 10.16 11.00
C VAL A 334 -5.59 9.41 11.97
N ILE A 335 -5.17 8.20 11.60
CA ILE A 335 -4.19 7.39 12.34
C ILE A 335 -3.18 6.75 11.41
N SER A 336 -2.07 6.27 11.98
CA SER A 336 -1.04 5.53 11.23
C SER A 336 -1.33 4.03 11.15
N GLY A 337 -0.83 3.40 10.08
CA GLY A 337 -0.69 1.96 9.93
C GLY A 337 0.63 1.63 9.24
N TYR A 338 1.10 0.39 9.41
CA TYR A 338 2.37 -0.04 8.85
C TYR A 338 2.30 -1.44 8.26
N GLY A 339 3.09 -1.63 7.23
CA GLY A 339 3.36 -2.90 6.60
C GLY A 339 4.20 -2.72 5.34
N LEU A 340 4.48 -3.84 4.70
CA LEU A 340 5.35 -3.96 3.54
C LEU A 340 4.64 -4.75 2.45
N THR A 341 5.16 -4.70 1.23
CA THR A 341 4.71 -5.56 0.14
C THR A 341 4.80 -7.04 0.53
N GLU A 342 5.86 -7.41 1.20
CA GLU A 342 6.16 -8.76 1.69
C GLU A 342 5.18 -9.25 2.76
N THR A 343 4.37 -8.35 3.31
CA THR A 343 3.46 -8.63 4.45
C THR A 343 1.99 -8.38 4.15
N ALA A 344 1.56 -8.28 2.90
CA ALA A 344 0.19 -8.26 2.33
C ALA A 344 -0.74 -7.05 2.58
N PRO A 345 -0.46 -5.85 3.08
CA PRO A 345 0.76 -5.45 3.75
C PRO A 345 0.67 -5.37 5.28
N VAL A 346 -0.54 -5.24 5.88
CA VAL A 346 -0.75 -4.68 7.23
C VAL A 346 -0.14 -5.55 8.32
N LEU A 347 0.70 -4.94 9.14
CA LEU A 347 1.29 -5.54 10.34
C LEU A 347 0.83 -4.84 11.62
N THR A 348 0.73 -3.49 11.60
CA THR A 348 0.32 -2.71 12.78
C THR A 348 -0.63 -1.58 12.41
N ILE A 349 -1.48 -1.18 13.36
CA ILE A 349 -2.38 -0.04 13.26
C ILE A 349 -2.34 0.74 14.60
N ALA A 350 -2.34 2.08 14.53
CA ALA A 350 -2.26 2.96 15.68
C ALA A 350 -3.65 3.24 16.30
N TYR A 351 -4.45 2.20 16.55
CA TYR A 351 -5.75 2.36 17.21
C TYR A 351 -5.61 2.61 18.71
N LEU A 352 -6.63 3.18 19.35
CA LEU A 352 -6.66 3.41 20.80
C LEU A 352 -7.16 2.17 21.53
N ARG A 353 -6.40 1.73 22.53
CA ARG A 353 -6.84 0.72 23.50
C ARG A 353 -7.69 1.36 24.60
N PRO A 354 -8.42 0.58 25.40
CA PRO A 354 -9.31 1.11 26.44
C PRO A 354 -8.64 2.14 27.35
N GLU A 355 -7.41 1.88 27.80
CA GLU A 355 -6.63 2.76 28.69
C GLU A 355 -6.22 4.10 28.08
N HIS A 356 -6.36 4.25 26.75
CA HIS A 356 -6.00 5.48 26.06
C HIS A 356 -7.20 6.36 25.70
N ARG A 357 -8.45 5.89 25.92
CA ARG A 357 -9.66 6.56 25.43
C ARG A 357 -9.90 7.90 26.09
N ASP A 358 -9.51 8.01 27.38
CA ASP A 358 -9.73 9.21 28.19
C ASP A 358 -8.51 10.14 28.25
N LEU A 359 -7.46 9.85 27.48
CA LEU A 359 -6.28 10.72 27.39
C LEU A 359 -6.63 12.06 26.73
N PRO A 360 -5.93 13.15 27.10
CA PRO A 360 -6.01 14.43 26.38
C PRO A 360 -5.69 14.27 24.88
N ALA A 361 -6.20 15.20 24.06
CA ALA A 361 -6.05 15.15 22.60
C ALA A 361 -4.59 15.07 22.15
N GLU A 362 -3.70 15.81 22.79
CA GLU A 362 -2.25 15.81 22.49
C GLU A 362 -1.63 14.43 22.71
N ARG A 363 -2.01 13.75 23.78
CA ARG A 363 -1.51 12.39 24.09
C ARG A 363 -2.08 11.34 23.12
N LYS A 364 -3.34 11.51 22.69
CA LYS A 364 -3.92 10.68 21.62
C LYS A 364 -3.18 10.89 20.30
N ASN A 365 -2.82 12.13 19.97
CA ASN A 365 -2.06 12.45 18.77
C ASN A 365 -0.67 11.78 18.76
N GLU A 366 0.02 11.74 19.93
CA GLU A 366 1.27 10.97 20.03
C GLU A 366 1.08 9.50 19.66
N ILE A 367 -0.06 8.89 20.05
CA ILE A 367 -0.38 7.49 19.71
C ILE A 367 -0.70 7.36 18.21
N TYR A 368 -1.49 8.29 17.65
CA TYR A 368 -1.83 8.26 16.21
C TYR A 368 -0.60 8.41 15.30
N LEU A 369 0.45 9.08 15.78
CA LEU A 369 1.73 9.24 15.09
C LEU A 369 2.69 8.05 15.29
N ARG A 370 2.39 7.13 16.23
CA ARG A 370 3.14 5.87 16.34
C ARG A 370 2.79 4.96 15.17
N THR A 371 3.67 4.04 14.86
CA THR A 371 3.42 3.05 13.80
C THR A 371 2.28 2.07 14.17
N GLY A 372 2.02 1.92 15.47
CA GLY A 372 0.88 1.19 16.01
C GLY A 372 1.26 -0.03 16.84
N VAL A 373 0.27 -0.85 17.12
CA VAL A 373 0.41 -2.19 17.72
C VAL A 373 0.13 -3.24 16.66
N ASN A 374 0.71 -4.42 16.80
CA ASN A 374 0.47 -5.54 15.91
C ASN A 374 -1.02 -5.92 15.84
N ILE A 375 -1.49 -6.19 14.62
CA ILE A 375 -2.84 -6.73 14.39
C ILE A 375 -2.88 -8.23 14.75
N PRO A 376 -4.06 -8.84 14.92
CA PRO A 376 -4.16 -10.27 15.23
C PRO A 376 -3.33 -11.14 14.27
N LEU A 377 -2.79 -12.25 14.77
CA LEU A 377 -1.93 -13.21 14.05
C LEU A 377 -0.56 -12.66 13.60
N VAL A 378 -0.16 -11.47 14.02
CA VAL A 378 1.19 -10.94 13.85
C VAL A 378 1.98 -11.09 15.15
N GLN A 379 3.09 -11.80 15.10
CA GLN A 379 4.13 -11.76 16.11
C GLN A 379 5.16 -10.72 15.67
N LEU A 380 5.43 -9.73 16.53
CA LEU A 380 6.36 -8.64 16.27
C LEU A 380 7.36 -8.53 17.40
N ARG A 381 8.61 -8.36 17.05
CA ARG A 381 9.72 -8.03 17.97
C ARG A 381 10.49 -6.85 17.39
N VAL A 382 11.17 -6.12 18.26
CA VAL A 382 12.21 -5.16 17.88
C VAL A 382 13.52 -5.68 18.45
N VAL A 383 14.50 -5.93 17.59
CA VAL A 383 15.73 -6.66 17.95
C VAL A 383 16.99 -5.86 17.63
N ASP A 384 18.06 -6.14 18.40
CA ASP A 384 19.41 -5.65 18.12
C ASP A 384 20.09 -6.47 17.00
N GLU A 385 21.33 -6.12 16.68
CA GLU A 385 22.14 -6.82 15.66
C GLU A 385 22.43 -8.30 15.98
N GLN A 386 22.23 -8.71 17.23
CA GLN A 386 22.38 -10.09 17.71
C GLN A 386 21.04 -10.83 17.83
N ASP A 387 19.96 -10.30 17.24
CA ASP A 387 18.59 -10.83 17.29
C ASP A 387 18.00 -10.93 18.72
N ARG A 388 18.47 -10.11 19.68
CA ARG A 388 17.94 -10.01 21.04
C ARG A 388 16.94 -8.86 21.12
N ASP A 389 15.88 -9.03 21.91
CA ASP A 389 14.87 -7.98 22.12
C ASP A 389 15.52 -6.73 22.72
N VAL A 390 15.21 -5.57 22.12
CA VAL A 390 15.57 -4.29 22.74
C VAL A 390 14.63 -3.95 23.90
N PRO A 391 15.06 -3.13 24.88
CA PRO A 391 14.17 -2.65 25.93
C PRO A 391 12.94 -1.95 25.37
N ARG A 392 11.79 -2.15 26.04
CA ARG A 392 10.55 -1.42 25.72
C ARG A 392 10.51 -0.06 26.40
N ASP A 393 11.48 0.80 26.09
CA ASP A 393 11.68 2.11 26.72
C ASP A 393 11.25 3.30 25.84
N GLY A 394 10.84 3.01 24.59
CA GLY A 394 10.50 4.01 23.58
C GLY A 394 11.69 4.83 23.08
N LYS A 395 12.91 4.37 23.32
CA LYS A 395 14.18 5.08 23.01
C LYS A 395 15.17 4.20 22.27
N THR A 396 15.40 2.98 22.76
CA THR A 396 16.36 2.05 22.16
C THR A 396 15.88 1.60 20.80
N ILE A 397 16.71 1.86 19.78
CA ILE A 397 16.40 1.52 18.38
C ILE A 397 16.84 0.09 18.10
N GLY A 398 16.01 -0.68 17.41
CA GLY A 398 16.31 -1.99 16.86
C GLY A 398 15.56 -2.23 15.56
N GLU A 399 15.78 -3.39 14.92
CA GLU A 399 15.06 -3.78 13.71
C GLU A 399 13.72 -4.44 14.05
N ILE A 400 12.64 -4.07 13.33
CA ILE A 400 11.38 -4.81 13.39
C ILE A 400 11.57 -6.16 12.70
N VAL A 401 11.27 -7.24 13.43
CA VAL A 401 11.20 -8.59 12.88
C VAL A 401 9.82 -9.19 13.14
N VAL A 402 9.29 -9.94 12.17
CA VAL A 402 7.89 -10.39 12.23
C VAL A 402 7.72 -11.84 11.82
N ARG A 403 6.64 -12.44 12.34
CA ARG A 403 6.03 -13.69 11.86
C ARG A 403 4.54 -13.46 11.66
N SER A 404 4.02 -13.90 10.54
CA SER A 404 2.56 -13.94 10.30
C SER A 404 2.24 -14.96 9.19
N PRO A 405 0.98 -15.44 9.09
CA PRO A 405 0.60 -16.42 8.08
C PRO A 405 0.56 -15.88 6.65
N TRP A 406 0.72 -14.57 6.46
CA TRP A 406 0.64 -13.90 5.14
C TRP A 406 1.96 -13.31 4.63
N LEU A 407 3.09 -13.68 5.22
CA LEU A 407 4.39 -13.27 4.72
C LEU A 407 4.73 -13.95 3.38
N PHE A 408 5.48 -13.26 2.53
CA PHE A 408 6.13 -13.91 1.39
C PHE A 408 6.91 -15.14 1.85
N LYS A 409 6.79 -16.23 1.11
CA LYS A 409 7.67 -17.37 1.30
C LYS A 409 9.09 -17.06 0.78
N GLU A 410 9.17 -16.37 -0.37
CA GLU A 410 10.43 -16.10 -1.06
C GLU A 410 10.33 -14.91 -2.02
N TYR A 411 11.47 -14.34 -2.36
CA TYR A 411 11.62 -13.51 -3.55
C TYR A 411 11.89 -14.42 -4.75
N ILE A 412 11.04 -14.32 -5.78
CA ILE A 412 11.08 -15.18 -6.97
C ILE A 412 12.41 -15.02 -7.70
N GLY A 413 13.13 -16.14 -7.86
CA GLY A 413 14.40 -16.16 -8.56
C GLY A 413 15.59 -15.51 -7.82
N ASP A 414 15.42 -15.13 -6.52
CA ASP A 414 16.47 -14.51 -5.71
C ASP A 414 16.62 -15.22 -4.34
N PRO A 415 17.24 -16.42 -4.31
CA PRO A 415 17.39 -17.17 -3.07
C PRO A 415 18.35 -16.51 -2.07
N GLU A 416 19.29 -15.68 -2.52
CA GLU A 416 20.21 -14.95 -1.62
C GLU A 416 19.45 -13.86 -0.87
N LYS A 417 18.65 -13.08 -1.55
CA LYS A 417 17.77 -12.07 -0.94
C LYS A 417 16.79 -12.74 0.02
N THR A 418 16.22 -13.88 -0.36
CA THR A 418 15.30 -14.63 0.50
C THR A 418 16.01 -15.06 1.79
N ARG A 419 17.21 -15.65 1.71
CA ARG A 419 18.00 -16.01 2.90
C ARG A 419 18.39 -14.80 3.75
N GLY A 420 18.67 -13.66 3.12
CA GLY A 420 18.99 -12.42 3.85
C GLY A 420 17.80 -11.84 4.61
N ALA A 421 16.59 -11.98 4.06
CA ALA A 421 15.37 -11.48 4.69
C ALA A 421 14.83 -12.43 5.78
N TRP A 422 15.10 -13.75 5.68
CA TRP A 422 14.64 -14.74 6.64
C TRP A 422 15.82 -15.25 7.48
N ARG A 423 15.87 -14.86 8.76
CA ARG A 423 16.90 -15.30 9.70
C ARG A 423 16.25 -15.79 11.00
N ASN A 424 16.75 -16.88 11.55
CA ASN A 424 16.28 -17.46 12.82
C ASN A 424 14.76 -17.67 12.89
N GLY A 425 14.11 -17.93 11.72
CA GLY A 425 12.67 -18.12 11.60
C GLY A 425 11.84 -16.83 11.71
N TRP A 426 12.47 -15.64 11.57
CA TRP A 426 11.83 -14.33 11.54
C TRP A 426 12.10 -13.66 10.21
N PHE A 427 11.08 -12.92 9.73
CA PHE A 427 11.26 -12.02 8.59
C PHE A 427 11.80 -10.69 9.09
N HIS A 428 12.96 -10.27 8.57
CA HIS A 428 13.65 -9.03 8.86
C HIS A 428 13.16 -7.96 7.91
N THR A 429 12.48 -6.92 8.45
CA THR A 429 11.81 -5.90 7.63
C THR A 429 12.77 -4.87 7.04
N GLY A 430 13.95 -4.70 7.64
CA GLY A 430 14.86 -3.62 7.31
C GLY A 430 14.39 -2.25 7.84
N ASP A 431 13.39 -2.22 8.71
CA ASP A 431 12.87 -0.99 9.32
C ASP A 431 13.34 -0.89 10.77
N ALA A 432 14.01 0.22 11.10
CA ALA A 432 14.44 0.57 12.45
C ALA A 432 13.29 1.18 13.24
N ALA A 433 13.07 0.74 14.47
CA ALA A 433 11.98 1.23 15.32
C ALA A 433 12.37 1.27 16.80
N VAL A 434 11.60 2.01 17.57
CA VAL A 434 11.59 1.95 19.03
C VAL A 434 10.35 1.20 19.51
N TRP A 435 10.45 0.53 20.66
CA TRP A 435 9.37 -0.23 21.28
C TRP A 435 8.93 0.44 22.60
N TYR A 436 7.67 0.82 22.70
CA TYR A 436 7.15 1.48 23.90
C TYR A 436 6.73 0.47 24.98
N PRO A 437 6.73 0.88 26.27
CA PRO A 437 6.28 0.02 27.37
C PRO A 437 4.86 -0.52 27.18
N ASP A 438 4.00 0.26 26.56
CA ASP A 438 2.61 -0.07 26.25
C ASP A 438 2.44 -0.96 25.00
N GLY A 439 3.54 -1.44 24.41
CA GLY A 439 3.53 -2.39 23.29
C GLY A 439 3.41 -1.76 21.91
N TYR A 440 3.21 -0.44 21.79
CA TYR A 440 3.28 0.24 20.49
C TYR A 440 4.71 0.28 19.98
N VAL A 441 4.84 0.28 18.66
CA VAL A 441 6.11 0.57 17.99
C VAL A 441 6.02 1.89 17.24
N LYS A 442 7.15 2.57 17.09
CA LYS A 442 7.29 3.71 16.19
C LYS A 442 8.51 3.52 15.33
N ILE A 443 8.33 3.52 14.01
CA ILE A 443 9.46 3.49 13.06
C ILE A 443 10.27 4.76 13.27
N ALA A 444 11.56 4.56 13.47
CA ALA A 444 12.55 5.62 13.56
C ALA A 444 13.07 5.97 12.16
N ASP A 445 13.36 4.94 11.36
CA ASP A 445 13.79 5.09 9.96
C ASP A 445 13.86 3.73 9.23
N ARG A 446 14.24 3.74 7.95
CA ARG A 446 14.79 2.58 7.27
C ARG A 446 16.24 2.36 7.71
N LEU A 447 16.67 1.12 7.97
CA LEU A 447 18.07 0.83 8.34
C LEU A 447 19.10 1.41 7.35
N LYS A 448 18.73 1.50 6.08
CA LYS A 448 19.55 2.10 5.00
C LYS A 448 19.44 3.62 4.89
N ASP A 449 18.44 4.24 5.50
CA ASP A 449 18.16 5.69 5.42
C ASP A 449 18.54 6.40 6.75
N VAL A 450 18.74 5.64 7.83
CA VAL A 450 19.30 6.15 9.08
C VAL A 450 20.66 6.79 8.81
N ILE A 451 20.82 8.02 9.26
CA ILE A 451 22.06 8.79 9.06
C ILE A 451 23.08 8.37 10.12
N LYS A 452 24.20 7.82 9.68
CA LYS A 452 25.26 7.32 10.56
C LYS A 452 26.30 8.40 10.76
N SER A 453 26.20 9.15 11.87
CA SER A 453 27.03 10.30 12.15
C SER A 453 27.93 10.05 13.37
N GLY A 454 29.23 9.93 13.17
CA GLY A 454 30.20 9.74 14.26
C GLY A 454 30.01 8.46 15.08
N GLY A 455 29.43 7.40 14.48
CA GLY A 455 29.09 6.15 15.16
C GLY A 455 27.71 6.13 15.83
N GLU A 456 27.00 7.25 15.82
CA GLU A 456 25.65 7.39 16.36
C GLU A 456 24.60 7.50 15.24
N TRP A 457 23.38 7.18 15.56
CA TRP A 457 22.27 7.18 14.60
C TRP A 457 21.42 8.47 14.71
N ILE A 458 21.17 9.12 13.58
CA ILE A 458 20.21 10.22 13.47
C ILE A 458 19.01 9.71 12.68
N PRO A 459 17.84 9.55 13.32
CA PRO A 459 16.62 9.18 12.60
C PRO A 459 16.16 10.35 11.71
N SER A 460 16.24 10.19 10.40
CA SER A 460 15.87 11.24 9.44
C SER A 460 14.39 11.59 9.54
N LEU A 461 13.52 10.61 9.80
CA LEU A 461 12.07 10.81 9.98
C LEU A 461 11.74 11.71 11.17
N ARG A 462 12.53 11.64 12.27
CA ARG A 462 12.30 12.53 13.43
C ARG A 462 12.57 13.99 13.08
N LEU A 463 13.62 14.25 12.30
CA LEU A 463 13.92 15.59 11.82
C LEU A 463 12.85 16.09 10.85
N GLU A 464 12.41 15.23 9.93
CA GLU A 464 11.31 15.55 9.00
C GLU A 464 10.03 15.91 9.76
N ASP A 465 9.68 15.13 10.77
CA ASP A 465 8.51 15.34 11.61
C ASP A 465 8.56 16.73 12.26
N LEU A 466 9.66 17.05 12.93
CA LEU A 466 9.84 18.36 13.59
C LEU A 466 9.84 19.52 12.59
N ILE A 467 10.56 19.41 11.48
CA ILE A 467 10.63 20.45 10.45
C ILE A 467 9.25 20.69 9.81
N SER A 468 8.45 19.61 9.63
CA SER A 468 7.11 19.70 9.04
C SER A 468 6.13 20.57 9.84
N THR A 469 6.39 20.76 11.14
CA THR A 469 5.56 21.61 12.01
C THR A 469 5.85 23.12 11.85
N HIS A 470 6.91 23.50 11.12
CA HIS A 470 7.21 24.89 10.85
C HIS A 470 6.15 25.52 9.91
N PRO A 471 5.60 26.72 10.24
CA PRO A 471 4.51 27.34 9.47
C PRO A 471 4.78 27.51 7.96
N GLY A 472 6.03 27.74 7.58
CA GLY A 472 6.46 27.98 6.20
C GLY A 472 6.84 26.71 5.42
N VAL A 473 6.83 25.53 6.05
CA VAL A 473 7.21 24.28 5.41
C VAL A 473 5.99 23.56 4.85
N ASN A 474 6.08 23.16 3.60
CA ASN A 474 5.06 22.38 2.90
C ASN A 474 5.39 20.88 2.93
N LEU A 475 6.53 20.52 2.36
CA LEU A 475 7.07 19.17 2.39
C LEU A 475 8.54 19.22 2.80
N VAL A 476 9.02 18.14 3.40
CA VAL A 476 10.43 18.01 3.81
C VAL A 476 10.90 16.57 3.64
N ALA A 477 12.14 16.43 3.23
CA ALA A 477 12.90 15.19 3.30
C ALA A 477 14.26 15.47 3.94
N VAL A 478 14.74 14.56 4.78
CA VAL A 478 16.08 14.63 5.37
C VAL A 478 16.85 13.40 4.93
N VAL A 479 18.07 13.62 4.42
CA VAL A 479 18.96 12.55 3.95
C VAL A 479 20.35 12.67 4.57
N GLY A 480 21.02 11.52 4.75
CA GLY A 480 22.43 11.48 5.07
C GLY A 480 23.26 11.82 3.84
N VAL A 481 24.19 12.73 4.00
CA VAL A 481 25.15 13.12 2.96
C VAL A 481 26.55 12.88 3.50
N PRO A 482 27.49 12.34 2.67
CA PRO A 482 28.86 12.10 3.10
C PRO A 482 29.51 13.33 3.72
N HIS A 483 30.23 13.10 4.83
CA HIS A 483 30.96 14.14 5.55
C HIS A 483 32.33 13.61 6.00
N GLU A 484 33.39 14.35 5.69
CA GLU A 484 34.78 13.92 5.89
C GLU A 484 35.09 13.45 7.32
N LYS A 485 34.60 14.16 8.34
CA LYS A 485 34.86 13.88 9.75
C LYS A 485 33.86 12.89 10.39
N TRP A 486 32.58 12.93 9.98
CA TRP A 486 31.50 12.28 10.71
C TRP A 486 30.92 11.06 10.00
N GLY A 487 31.42 10.71 8.81
CA GLY A 487 30.84 9.69 7.94
C GLY A 487 29.66 10.28 7.17
N GLU A 488 28.57 10.53 7.85
CA GLU A 488 27.40 11.22 7.27
C GLU A 488 26.92 12.36 8.14
N ARG A 489 26.28 13.36 7.50
CA ARG A 489 25.58 14.45 8.18
C ARG A 489 24.20 14.67 7.54
N PRO A 490 23.19 15.11 8.35
CA PRO A 490 21.86 15.38 7.82
C PRO A 490 21.83 16.64 6.96
N VAL A 491 21.15 16.51 5.80
CA VAL A 491 20.77 17.61 4.92
C VAL A 491 19.25 17.59 4.76
N ALA A 492 18.60 18.73 5.04
CA ALA A 492 17.16 18.87 4.88
C ALA A 492 16.83 19.47 3.51
N ILE A 493 15.94 18.85 2.76
CA ILE A 493 15.43 19.32 1.45
C ILE A 493 13.96 19.70 1.66
N ILE A 494 13.62 20.97 1.43
CA ILE A 494 12.34 21.55 1.82
C ILE A 494 11.63 22.17 0.63
N VAL A 495 10.33 21.87 0.49
CA VAL A 495 9.40 22.61 -0.36
C VAL A 495 8.70 23.64 0.53
N PRO A 496 8.89 24.95 0.31
CA PRO A 496 8.18 25.99 1.06
C PRO A 496 6.68 26.01 0.73
N LYS A 497 5.86 26.47 1.68
CA LYS A 497 4.45 26.80 1.39
C LYS A 497 4.33 28.03 0.49
N PRO A 498 3.22 28.16 -0.26
CA PRO A 498 2.92 29.37 -1.00
C PRO A 498 3.04 30.63 -0.14
N GLY A 499 3.81 31.61 -0.63
CA GLY A 499 4.10 32.87 0.07
C GLY A 499 5.35 32.86 0.97
N TYR A 500 6.00 31.71 1.13
CA TYR A 500 7.29 31.58 1.84
C TYR A 500 8.48 31.33 0.89
N GLU A 501 8.24 31.20 -0.42
CA GLU A 501 9.28 31.02 -1.42
C GLU A 501 10.24 32.22 -1.40
N GLY A 502 11.53 31.93 -1.29
CA GLY A 502 12.60 32.95 -1.22
C GLY A 502 12.62 33.78 0.08
N ARG A 503 11.69 33.53 1.03
CA ARG A 503 11.66 34.20 2.33
C ARG A 503 12.14 33.29 3.45
N LEU A 504 11.80 32.00 3.37
CA LEU A 504 12.25 31.00 4.34
C LEU A 504 13.74 30.73 4.12
N THR A 505 14.53 30.83 5.17
CA THR A 505 15.99 30.65 5.12
C THR A 505 16.45 29.39 5.87
N GLU A 506 17.67 28.96 5.57
CA GLU A 506 18.33 27.88 6.31
C GLU A 506 18.38 28.16 7.84
N ASN A 507 18.70 29.41 8.20
CA ASN A 507 18.77 29.81 9.60
C ASN A 507 17.41 29.77 10.29
N ASP A 508 16.30 30.06 9.61
CA ASP A 508 14.97 29.97 10.18
C ASP A 508 14.66 28.52 10.58
N ILE A 509 14.97 27.56 9.73
CA ILE A 509 14.78 26.13 10.02
C ILE A 509 15.69 25.65 11.14
N LYS A 510 16.98 26.03 11.12
CA LYS A 510 17.92 25.66 12.18
C LYS A 510 17.52 26.25 13.53
N ASN A 511 17.13 27.52 13.56
CA ASN A 511 16.64 28.19 14.76
C ASN A 511 15.32 27.57 15.25
N TYR A 512 14.44 27.21 14.35
CA TYR A 512 13.21 26.50 14.70
C TYR A 512 13.49 25.16 15.37
N LEU A 513 14.48 24.40 14.90
CA LEU A 513 14.89 23.15 15.53
C LEU A 513 15.54 23.35 16.90
N MET A 514 16.17 24.49 17.17
CA MET A 514 16.79 24.76 18.47
C MET A 514 15.79 24.74 19.64
N GLN A 515 14.53 25.11 19.44
CA GLN A 515 13.51 25.00 20.47
C GLN A 515 13.29 23.57 20.98
N PHE A 516 13.44 22.57 20.09
CA PHE A 516 13.32 21.15 20.45
C PHE A 516 14.60 20.63 21.13
N VAL A 517 15.75 21.24 20.82
CA VAL A 517 17.00 20.99 21.55
C VAL A 517 16.88 21.50 22.99
N GLU A 518 16.35 22.69 23.19
CA GLU A 518 16.15 23.30 24.49
C GLU A 518 15.16 22.53 25.37
N LYS A 519 14.15 21.92 24.75
CA LYS A 519 13.21 21.00 25.39
C LYS A 519 13.77 19.59 25.67
N GLY A 520 14.99 19.30 25.19
CA GLY A 520 15.60 17.97 25.31
C GLY A 520 14.98 16.89 24.43
N GLU A 521 14.22 17.28 23.39
CA GLU A 521 13.58 16.34 22.46
C GLU A 521 14.54 15.77 21.42
N ILE A 522 15.54 16.56 21.01
CA ILE A 522 16.63 16.14 20.12
C ILE A 522 17.98 16.69 20.60
N PRO A 523 19.08 15.98 20.37
CA PRO A 523 20.42 16.51 20.61
C PRO A 523 20.78 17.61 19.59
N LYS A 524 21.54 18.62 20.01
CA LYS A 524 21.97 19.72 19.15
C LYS A 524 22.70 19.25 17.88
N TRP A 525 23.46 18.17 17.95
CA TRP A 525 24.21 17.63 16.84
C TRP A 525 23.36 16.95 15.76
N TRP A 526 22.04 16.78 15.98
CA TRP A 526 21.10 16.32 14.96
C TRP A 526 20.69 17.42 13.98
N ILE A 527 20.87 18.70 14.33
CA ILE A 527 20.50 19.81 13.45
C ILE A 527 21.17 19.63 12.08
N PRO A 528 20.42 19.74 10.98
CA PRO A 528 20.96 19.60 9.63
C PRO A 528 22.12 20.56 9.38
N ASP A 529 23.19 20.06 8.79
CA ASP A 529 24.33 20.88 8.43
C ASP A 529 23.98 21.86 7.31
N LYS A 530 23.04 21.46 6.43
CA LYS A 530 22.55 22.29 5.33
C LYS A 530 21.03 22.12 5.13
N VAL A 531 20.39 23.22 4.70
CA VAL A 531 18.99 23.23 4.26
C VAL A 531 18.91 23.71 2.82
N ILE A 532 18.23 22.95 1.98
CA ILE A 532 18.08 23.21 0.55
C ILE A 532 16.59 23.39 0.24
N PHE A 533 16.25 24.48 -0.46
CA PHE A 533 14.88 24.75 -0.86
C PHE A 533 14.69 24.36 -2.32
N VAL A 534 13.61 23.60 -2.58
CA VAL A 534 13.25 23.07 -3.90
C VAL A 534 11.78 23.36 -4.22
N LYS A 535 11.41 23.26 -5.49
CA LYS A 535 10.01 23.41 -5.92
C LYS A 535 9.19 22.15 -5.65
N GLU A 536 9.83 20.98 -5.79
CA GLU A 536 9.18 19.67 -5.63
C GLU A 536 10.19 18.64 -5.10
N LEU A 537 9.69 17.57 -4.50
CA LEU A 537 10.47 16.41 -4.09
C LEU A 537 10.20 15.24 -5.04
N PRO A 538 11.23 14.45 -5.41
CA PRO A 538 11.03 13.26 -6.22
C PRO A 538 10.18 12.24 -5.48
N LEU A 539 9.26 11.59 -6.22
CA LEU A 539 8.39 10.56 -5.69
C LEU A 539 8.70 9.21 -6.34
N THR A 540 8.57 8.16 -5.57
CA THR A 540 8.57 6.78 -6.07
C THR A 540 7.29 6.49 -6.85
N SER A 541 7.25 5.37 -7.58
CA SER A 541 6.05 4.87 -8.26
C SER A 541 4.85 4.61 -7.33
N THR A 542 5.07 4.61 -6.03
CA THR A 542 4.03 4.43 -5.00
C THR A 542 3.64 5.73 -4.30
N GLY A 543 4.12 6.88 -4.78
CA GLY A 543 3.81 8.20 -4.22
C GLY A 543 4.56 8.57 -2.94
N LYS A 544 5.62 7.83 -2.58
CA LYS A 544 6.50 8.14 -1.45
C LYS A 544 7.66 9.02 -1.91
N ILE A 545 8.20 9.85 -1.01
CA ILE A 545 9.42 10.62 -1.30
C ILE A 545 10.57 9.64 -1.58
N ASP A 546 11.27 9.87 -2.70
CA ASP A 546 12.41 9.04 -3.11
C ASP A 546 13.71 9.58 -2.53
N LYS A 547 14.03 9.16 -1.31
CA LYS A 547 15.28 9.55 -0.63
C LYS A 547 16.55 9.07 -1.33
N LYS A 548 16.46 8.01 -2.16
CA LYS A 548 17.62 7.56 -2.93
C LYS A 548 18.00 8.60 -3.97
N VAL A 549 17.03 9.07 -4.75
CA VAL A 549 17.26 10.15 -5.74
C VAL A 549 17.83 11.38 -5.05
N LEU A 550 17.29 11.75 -3.87
CA LEU A 550 17.79 12.90 -3.11
C LEU A 550 19.23 12.71 -2.63
N ARG A 551 19.59 11.52 -2.11
CA ARG A 551 20.98 11.22 -1.72
C ARG A 551 21.94 11.33 -2.89
N ASP A 552 21.58 10.75 -4.04
CA ASP A 552 22.40 10.79 -5.25
C ASP A 552 22.55 12.22 -5.77
N GLN A 553 21.48 13.01 -5.75
CA GLN A 553 21.46 14.39 -6.24
C GLN A 553 22.27 15.34 -5.34
N TYR A 554 22.23 15.13 -4.03
CA TYR A 554 22.84 16.04 -3.05
C TYR A 554 24.07 15.44 -2.36
N LYS A 555 24.64 14.35 -2.87
CA LYS A 555 25.82 13.67 -2.29
C LYS A 555 27.02 14.61 -2.02
N ASP A 556 27.16 15.67 -2.82
CA ASP A 556 28.24 16.65 -2.73
C ASP A 556 27.81 17.95 -2.00
N ALA A 557 26.63 17.98 -1.39
CA ALA A 557 26.08 19.19 -0.78
C ALA A 557 26.91 19.74 0.39
N LEU A 558 27.72 18.89 1.03
CA LEU A 558 28.63 19.26 2.12
C LEU A 558 30.12 19.20 1.71
N SER A 559 30.43 18.90 0.45
CA SER A 559 31.79 18.99 -0.09
C SER A 559 32.20 20.45 -0.18
N LYS A 560 33.44 20.75 0.22
CA LYS A 560 34.01 22.12 0.20
C LYS A 560 34.33 22.54 -1.22
#